data_dd889e9305d3e598e92424601ab50697
#
_entry.id   dd889e9305d3e598e92424601ab50697
#
_cell.length_a   1.000
_cell.length_b   1.000
_cell.length_c   1.000
_cell.angle_alpha   90.00
_cell.angle_beta   90.00
_cell.angle_gamma   90.00
#
_symmetry.space_group_name_H-M   'P 1'
#
loop_
_entity.id
_entity.type
_entity.pdbx_description
1 polymer ?
#
loop_
_entity_poly.entity_id
_entity_poly.type
_entity_poly.pdbx_seq_one_letter_code
_entity_poly.pdbx_strand_id
1 'polypeptide(L)' 'MIFAKEARKIAKDNNDFFEKHNIENIITKLSLSGHNHCHLAISEEIPNSAIKVLEFLGYKVSVAENKSNFGNPYHLYIEW' A
#
# COMPACT_ATOMS: atom_id res chain seq x y z
N MET A 1 18.36 0.82 0.92
CA MET A 1 17.70 0.93 -0.41
C MET A 1 17.49 -0.43 -1.01
N ILE A 2 16.31 -0.69 -1.49
CA ILE A 2 15.95 -2.00 -2.03
C ILE A 2 16.19 -2.02 -3.54
N PHE A 3 16.82 -3.08 -4.02
CA PHE A 3 17.03 -3.26 -5.44
C PHE A 3 15.71 -3.58 -6.14
N ALA A 4 15.47 -2.95 -7.29
CA ALA A 4 14.24 -3.13 -8.05
C ALA A 4 13.94 -4.60 -8.36
N LYS A 5 14.97 -5.40 -8.59
CA LYS A 5 14.85 -6.84 -8.87
C LYS A 5 14.26 -7.59 -7.67
N GLU A 6 14.72 -7.28 -6.46
CA GLU A 6 14.22 -7.91 -5.24
C GLU A 6 12.80 -7.47 -4.93
N ALA A 7 12.52 -6.17 -5.10
CA ALA A 7 11.19 -5.63 -4.91
C ALA A 7 10.18 -6.29 -5.83
N ARG A 8 10.53 -6.49 -7.10
CA ARG A 8 9.65 -7.17 -8.07
C ARG A 8 9.39 -8.62 -7.68
N LYS A 9 10.40 -9.33 -7.20
CA LYS A 9 10.27 -10.72 -6.78
C LYS A 9 9.33 -10.84 -5.57
N ILE A 10 9.47 -9.97 -4.60
CA ILE A 10 8.63 -9.95 -3.40
C ILE A 10 7.20 -9.52 -3.73
N ALA A 11 7.06 -8.50 -4.58
CA ALA A 11 5.76 -7.97 -4.97
C ALA A 11 4.96 -8.90 -5.88
N LYS A 12 5.61 -9.86 -6.53
CA LYS A 12 4.96 -10.77 -7.47
C LYS A 12 3.76 -11.50 -6.88
N ASP A 13 3.87 -11.92 -5.62
CA ASP A 13 2.80 -12.65 -4.93
C ASP A 13 1.62 -11.75 -4.56
N ASN A 14 1.83 -10.42 -4.56
CA ASN A 14 0.82 -9.43 -4.19
C ASN A 14 0.47 -8.48 -5.34
N ASN A 15 0.86 -8.86 -6.56
CA ASN A 15 0.70 -8.00 -7.72
C ASN A 15 -0.78 -7.62 -7.95
N ASP A 16 -1.69 -8.58 -7.78
CA ASP A 16 -3.12 -8.33 -7.98
C ASP A 16 -3.65 -7.28 -7.00
N PHE A 17 -3.22 -7.34 -5.74
CA PHE A 17 -3.63 -6.36 -4.74
C PHE A 17 -3.14 -4.96 -5.09
N PHE A 18 -1.86 -4.82 -5.44
CA PHE A 18 -1.28 -3.53 -5.79
C PHE A 18 -1.88 -2.95 -7.07
N GLU A 19 -2.11 -3.77 -8.07
CA GLU A 19 -2.74 -3.33 -9.33
C GLU A 19 -4.19 -2.94 -9.13
N LYS A 20 -4.94 -3.73 -8.40
CA LYS A 20 -6.36 -3.50 -8.14
C LYS A 20 -6.61 -2.14 -7.47
N HIS A 21 -5.75 -1.77 -6.54
CA HIS A 21 -5.87 -0.51 -5.80
C HIS A 21 -4.98 0.60 -6.34
N ASN A 22 -4.23 0.32 -7.42
CA ASN A 22 -3.40 1.31 -8.09
C ASN A 22 -2.40 2.00 -7.16
N ILE A 23 -1.87 1.26 -6.20
CA ILE A 23 -1.07 1.80 -5.09
C ILE A 23 0.20 2.49 -5.58
N GLU A 24 0.93 1.85 -6.49
CA GLU A 24 2.18 2.39 -7.02
C GLU A 24 1.97 3.74 -7.71
N ASN A 25 0.92 3.85 -8.52
CA ASN A 25 0.60 5.10 -9.21
C ASN A 25 0.19 6.20 -8.25
N ILE A 26 -0.57 5.86 -7.21
CA ILE A 26 -0.98 6.81 -6.18
C ILE A 26 0.24 7.37 -5.46
N ILE A 27 1.16 6.51 -5.03
CA ILE A 27 2.39 6.92 -4.36
C ILE A 27 3.22 7.82 -5.28
N THR A 28 3.39 7.44 -6.53
CA THR A 28 4.15 8.21 -7.52
C THR A 28 3.56 9.60 -7.71
N LYS A 29 2.26 9.70 -7.91
CA LYS A 29 1.59 10.98 -8.10
C LYS A 29 1.71 11.89 -6.89
N LEU A 30 1.52 11.35 -5.71
CA LEU A 30 1.63 12.11 -4.46
C LEU A 30 3.06 12.57 -4.21
N SER A 31 4.04 11.73 -4.50
CA SER A 31 5.46 12.09 -4.37
C SER A 31 5.83 13.24 -5.29
N LEU A 32 5.35 13.21 -6.53
CA LEU A 32 5.59 14.28 -7.50
C LEU A 32 4.92 15.61 -7.08
N SER A 33 3.84 15.52 -6.31
CA SER A 33 3.13 16.69 -5.78
C SER A 33 3.69 17.17 -4.44
N GLY A 34 4.76 16.55 -3.94
CA GLY A 34 5.39 16.93 -2.68
C GLY A 34 4.80 16.31 -1.43
N HIS A 35 3.91 15.34 -1.58
CA HIS A 35 3.33 14.60 -0.45
C HIS A 35 4.25 13.44 -0.04
N ASN A 36 4.21 13.10 1.24
CA ASN A 36 5.00 12.01 1.80
C ASN A 36 4.14 10.92 2.49
N HIS A 37 2.84 10.94 2.23
CA HIS A 37 1.92 9.98 2.82
C HIS A 37 0.69 9.81 1.92
N CYS A 38 0.00 8.68 2.11
CA CYS A 38 -1.30 8.47 1.49
C CYS A 38 -2.21 7.67 2.42
N HIS A 39 -3.51 7.81 2.21
CA HIS A 39 -4.54 7.09 2.92
C HIS A 39 -5.49 6.47 1.90
N LEU A 40 -5.66 5.15 1.99
CA LEU A 40 -6.55 4.40 1.11
C LEU A 40 -7.65 3.73 1.93
N ALA A 41 -8.90 3.89 1.49
CA ALA A 41 -10.03 3.15 2.05
C ALA A 41 -10.28 1.93 1.17
N ILE A 42 -10.24 0.74 1.75
CA ILE A 42 -10.28 -0.52 1.02
C ILE A 42 -11.44 -1.38 1.51
N SER A 43 -12.15 -2.00 0.56
CA SER A 43 -13.33 -2.83 0.86
C SER A 43 -13.01 -4.25 1.27
N GLU A 44 -11.77 -4.69 1.09
CA GLU A 44 -11.33 -6.04 1.43
C GLU A 44 -10.20 -6.02 2.46
N GLU A 45 -10.02 -7.13 3.16
CA GLU A 45 -8.93 -7.25 4.13
C GLU A 45 -7.59 -7.08 3.44
N ILE A 46 -6.70 -6.29 4.08
CA ILE A 46 -5.38 -6.03 3.52
C ILE A 46 -4.46 -7.19 3.85
N PRO A 47 -3.87 -7.88 2.86
CA PRO A 47 -2.98 -9.00 3.11
C PRO A 47 -1.72 -8.58 3.88
N ASN A 48 -1.33 -9.37 4.89
CA ASN A 48 -0.09 -9.12 5.63
C ASN A 48 1.14 -9.13 4.71
N SER A 49 1.12 -9.96 3.70
CA SER A 49 2.21 -10.02 2.72
C SER A 49 2.36 -8.70 1.96
N ALA A 50 1.26 -8.03 1.63
CA ALA A 50 1.30 -6.73 0.98
C ALA A 50 1.91 -5.66 1.91
N ILE A 51 1.53 -5.69 3.20
CA ILE A 51 2.11 -4.79 4.20
C ILE A 51 3.61 -5.00 4.32
N LYS A 52 4.05 -6.26 4.38
CA LYS A 52 5.48 -6.59 4.46
C LYS A 52 6.26 -6.12 3.24
N VAL A 53 5.69 -6.22 2.05
CA VAL A 53 6.32 -5.71 0.84
C VAL A 53 6.55 -4.20 0.94
N LEU A 54 5.54 -3.45 1.36
CA LEU A 54 5.65 -2.01 1.51
C LEU A 54 6.69 -1.63 2.57
N GLU A 55 6.70 -2.32 3.70
CA GLU A 55 7.69 -2.09 4.75
C GLU A 55 9.10 -2.42 4.27
N PHE A 56 9.26 -3.50 3.51
CA PHE A 56 10.53 -3.88 2.91
C PHE A 56 11.04 -2.80 1.94
N LEU A 57 10.13 -2.13 1.24
CA LEU A 57 10.47 -1.03 0.34
C LEU A 57 10.79 0.28 1.08
N GLY A 58 10.74 0.27 2.40
CA GLY A 58 11.09 1.43 3.21
C GLY A 58 9.93 2.31 3.61
N TYR A 59 8.71 1.92 3.32
CA TYR A 59 7.52 2.68 3.72
C TYR A 59 7.11 2.34 5.14
N LYS A 60 6.55 3.34 5.83
CA LYS A 60 5.85 3.12 7.10
C LYS A 60 4.40 2.80 6.78
N VAL A 61 3.90 1.70 7.30
CA VAL A 61 2.55 1.22 6.98
C VAL A 61 1.76 1.03 8.27
N SER A 62 0.54 1.54 8.27
CA SER A 62 -0.43 1.33 9.34
C SER A 62 -1.75 0.92 8.74
N VAL A 63 -2.45 0.03 9.43
CA VAL A 63 -3.77 -0.45 8.99
C VAL A 63 -4.75 -0.25 10.13
N ALA A 64 -5.93 0.28 9.80
CA ALA A 64 -7.03 0.42 10.74
C ALA A 64 -8.29 -0.18 10.15
N GLU A 65 -9.16 -0.69 11.02
CA GLU A 65 -10.46 -1.21 10.61
C GLU A 65 -11.55 -0.35 11.26
N ASN A 66 -12.51 0.11 10.45
CA ASN A 66 -13.65 0.87 10.92
C ASN A 66 -14.94 0.19 10.44
N LYS A 67 -15.55 -0.59 11.29
CA LYS A 67 -16.74 -1.38 10.97
C LYS A 67 -17.97 -0.52 10.67
N SER A 68 -17.97 0.75 11.07
CA SER A 68 -19.08 1.66 10.79
C SER A 68 -18.98 2.29 9.40
N ASN A 69 -17.88 2.09 8.69
CA ASN A 69 -17.70 2.60 7.33
C ASN A 69 -18.13 1.54 6.33
N PHE A 70 -19.37 1.65 5.87
CA PHE A 70 -19.93 0.71 4.90
C PHE A 70 -19.19 0.78 3.57
N GLY A 71 -18.86 -0.40 3.05
CA GLY A 71 -18.19 -0.54 1.75
C GLY A 71 -16.67 -0.55 1.80
N ASN A 72 -16.05 0.26 2.65
CA ASN A 72 -14.59 0.36 2.77
C ASN A 72 -14.16 0.39 4.23
N PRO A 73 -14.30 -0.73 4.96
CA PRO A 73 -14.00 -0.76 6.39
C PRO A 73 -12.52 -0.75 6.74
N TYR A 74 -11.65 -1.04 5.77
CA TYR A 74 -10.21 -1.11 6.00
C TYR A 74 -9.53 0.16 5.51
N HIS A 75 -8.64 0.72 6.34
CA HIS A 75 -7.88 1.92 6.01
C HIS A 75 -6.41 1.59 6.00
N LEU A 76 -5.75 1.89 4.89
CA LEU A 76 -4.33 1.68 4.71
C LEU A 76 -3.63 3.04 4.70
N TYR A 77 -2.70 3.23 5.62
CA TYR A 77 -1.88 4.44 5.72
C TYR A 77 -0.46 4.09 5.33
N ILE A 78 0.07 4.81 4.35
CA ILE A 78 1.44 4.62 3.87
C ILE A 78 2.16 5.95 3.96
N GLU A 79 3.34 5.94 4.56
CA GLU A 79 4.19 7.12 4.69
C GLU A 79 5.59 6.81 4.16
N TRP A 80 6.17 7.77 3.49
CA TRP A 80 7.52 7.62 2.94
C TRP A 80 8.42 8.84 3.13
#